data_519c9b1f5586ca7279f860a7e49ab99d
#
_entry.id   519c9b1f5586ca7279f860a7e49ab99d
#
_cell.length_a   1.000
_cell.length_b   1.000
_cell.length_c   1.000
_cell.angle_alpha   90.00
_cell.angle_beta   90.00
_cell.angle_gamma   90.00
#
_symmetry.space_group_name_H-M   'P 1'
#
loop_
_entity.id
_entity.type
_entity.pdbx_description
1 polymer ?
#
loop_
_entity_poly.entity_id
_entity_poly.type
_entity_poly.pdbx_seq_one_letter_code
_entity_poly.pdbx_strand_id
1 'polypeptide(L)'
;QTSFEELVEQAKGSTVSFYGWGGDELINNWIDTVFSPQMKEKYDITIDRVPMDIDQILNKLSSEVQAGKKDGSIDMIWINGENFFSAKENNLLYGPFTQALPNFKNYVDETSSDTCYDFAYPIEGYEAPYGKAQLVLINDEEKTPETPSNAQELLEFVKKYPGQVTYPAPP
;
A
#
# COMPACT_ATOMS: atom_id res chain seq x y z
N GLN A 1 27.87 -6.34 2.52
CA GLN A 1 26.51 -5.82 2.49
C GLN A 1 26.60 -4.31 2.72
N THR A 2 26.10 -3.50 1.82
CA THR A 2 26.10 -2.02 1.93
C THR A 2 25.30 -1.63 3.18
N SER A 3 25.85 -0.73 4.01
CA SER A 3 25.14 -0.24 5.20
C SER A 3 23.99 0.69 4.80
N PHE A 4 23.03 0.92 5.71
CA PHE A 4 21.94 1.84 5.45
C PHE A 4 22.44 3.29 5.24
N GLU A 5 23.44 3.68 6.00
CA GLU A 5 24.10 4.98 5.88
C GLU A 5 24.74 5.16 4.50
N GLU A 6 25.43 4.14 3.99
CA GLU A 6 25.99 4.16 2.64
C GLU A 6 24.91 4.25 1.56
N LEU A 7 23.75 3.56 1.74
CA LEU A 7 22.63 3.67 0.83
C LEU A 7 22.03 5.07 0.83
N VAL A 8 21.90 5.71 1.99
CA VAL A 8 21.44 7.10 2.11
C VAL A 8 22.37 8.07 1.37
N GLU A 9 23.68 7.91 1.51
CA GLU A 9 24.65 8.74 0.77
C GLU A 9 24.57 8.53 -0.74
N GLN A 10 24.38 7.29 -1.20
CA GLN A 10 24.24 6.99 -2.62
C GLN A 10 22.93 7.51 -3.21
N ALA A 11 21.88 7.62 -2.40
CA ALA A 11 20.57 8.11 -2.84
C ALA A 11 20.50 9.64 -3.01
N LYS A 12 21.47 10.39 -2.50
CA LYS A 12 21.50 11.87 -2.63
C LYS A 12 21.47 12.30 -4.09
N GLY A 13 20.64 13.28 -4.40
CA GLY A 13 20.47 13.82 -5.75
C GLY A 13 19.58 12.93 -6.66
N SER A 14 19.08 11.80 -6.15
CA SER A 14 18.21 10.92 -6.94
C SER A 14 16.76 11.41 -7.01
N THR A 15 16.02 10.87 -7.98
CA THR A 15 14.57 11.00 -8.08
C THR A 15 13.95 9.63 -7.87
N VAL A 16 12.89 9.56 -7.06
CA VAL A 16 12.09 8.36 -6.82
C VAL A 16 10.74 8.55 -7.47
N SER A 17 10.44 7.76 -8.48
CA SER A 17 9.15 7.74 -9.16
C SER A 17 8.15 6.91 -8.35
N PHE A 18 7.25 7.60 -7.65
CA PHE A 18 6.25 6.99 -6.77
C PHE A 18 4.89 6.91 -7.45
N TYR A 19 4.49 5.70 -7.79
CA TYR A 19 3.23 5.42 -8.46
C TYR A 19 2.16 5.00 -7.47
N GLY A 20 0.95 5.53 -7.65
CA GLY A 20 -0.21 5.20 -6.83
C GLY A 20 -1.48 5.75 -7.44
N TRP A 21 -2.63 5.30 -6.95
CA TRP A 21 -3.95 5.65 -7.48
C TRP A 21 -4.19 7.16 -7.61
N GLY A 22 -3.79 7.96 -6.61
CA GLY A 22 -3.90 9.43 -6.68
C GLY A 22 -5.33 10.00 -6.59
N GLY A 23 -6.32 9.19 -6.22
CA GLY A 23 -7.71 9.64 -6.11
C GLY A 23 -8.08 10.30 -4.78
N ASP A 24 -7.19 10.32 -3.80
CA ASP A 24 -7.39 10.97 -2.51
C ASP A 24 -6.61 12.29 -2.44
N GLU A 25 -7.34 13.42 -2.48
CA GLU A 25 -6.73 14.74 -2.46
C GLU A 25 -5.98 15.05 -1.15
N LEU A 26 -6.40 14.50 0.00
CA LEU A 26 -5.73 14.72 1.28
C LEU A 26 -4.38 14.00 1.32
N ILE A 27 -4.34 12.76 0.85
CA ILE A 27 -3.11 11.98 0.73
C ILE A 27 -2.17 12.64 -0.29
N ASN A 28 -2.67 13.02 -1.46
CA ASN A 28 -1.89 13.71 -2.48
C ASN A 28 -1.25 14.99 -1.93
N ASN A 29 -2.06 15.83 -1.26
CA ASN A 29 -1.58 17.06 -0.67
C ASN A 29 -0.52 16.80 0.41
N TRP A 30 -0.69 15.79 1.25
CA TRP A 30 0.31 15.43 2.25
C TRP A 30 1.62 14.97 1.60
N ILE A 31 1.56 14.12 0.56
CA ILE A 31 2.76 13.70 -0.17
C ILE A 31 3.46 14.91 -0.77
N ASP A 32 2.73 15.78 -1.45
CA ASP A 32 3.30 16.90 -2.22
C ASP A 32 3.82 18.04 -1.32
N THR A 33 3.17 18.30 -0.17
CA THR A 33 3.50 19.46 0.67
C THR A 33 4.27 19.14 1.94
N VAL A 34 4.28 17.86 2.38
CA VAL A 34 4.95 17.45 3.62
C VAL A 34 6.03 16.41 3.31
N PHE A 35 5.66 15.27 2.75
CA PHE A 35 6.59 14.15 2.55
C PHE A 35 7.68 14.50 1.55
N SER A 36 7.34 14.95 0.34
CA SER A 36 8.31 15.26 -0.71
C SER A 36 9.30 16.37 -0.31
N PRO A 37 8.86 17.52 0.28
CA PRO A 37 9.78 18.52 0.78
C PRO A 37 10.72 18.00 1.87
N GLN A 38 10.25 17.18 2.81
CA GLN A 38 11.08 16.58 3.84
C GLN A 38 12.13 15.62 3.27
N MET A 39 11.78 14.82 2.27
CA MET A 39 12.72 13.94 1.59
C MET A 39 13.79 14.74 0.88
N LYS A 40 13.41 15.84 0.23
CA LYS A 40 14.37 16.76 -0.42
C LYS A 40 15.29 17.43 0.58
N GLU A 41 14.75 17.98 1.66
CA GLU A 41 15.52 18.70 2.67
C GLU A 41 16.49 17.78 3.42
N LYS A 42 16.03 16.61 3.87
CA LYS A 42 16.81 15.71 4.74
C LYS A 42 17.80 14.84 3.98
N TYR A 43 17.42 14.38 2.79
CA TYR A 43 18.12 13.33 2.06
C TYR A 43 18.54 13.74 0.65
N ASP A 44 18.17 14.94 0.20
CA ASP A 44 18.33 15.38 -1.19
C ASP A 44 17.71 14.41 -2.21
N ILE A 45 16.58 13.77 -1.85
CA ILE A 45 15.82 12.91 -2.72
C ILE A 45 14.59 13.65 -3.22
N THR A 46 14.37 13.63 -4.53
CA THR A 46 13.17 14.18 -5.16
C THR A 46 12.12 13.08 -5.30
N ILE A 47 10.91 13.29 -4.80
CA ILE A 47 9.79 12.38 -5.01
C ILE A 47 8.97 12.87 -6.19
N ASP A 48 8.86 12.06 -7.22
CA ASP A 48 8.00 12.28 -8.38
C ASP A 48 6.74 11.41 -8.21
N ARG A 49 5.65 12.02 -7.74
CA ARG A 49 4.38 11.33 -7.54
C ARG A 49 3.62 11.21 -8.87
N VAL A 50 3.44 9.98 -9.32
CA VAL A 50 2.76 9.67 -10.58
C VAL A 50 1.42 9.00 -10.30
N PRO A 51 0.28 9.72 -10.44
CA PRO A 51 -1.05 9.11 -10.30
C PRO A 51 -1.31 8.16 -11.46
N MET A 52 -1.67 6.93 -11.13
CA MET A 52 -1.97 5.88 -12.12
C MET A 52 -2.81 4.79 -11.48
N ASP A 53 -3.77 4.24 -12.22
CA ASP A 53 -4.57 3.11 -11.77
C ASP A 53 -3.71 1.85 -11.63
N ILE A 54 -4.03 1.00 -10.65
CA ILE A 54 -3.21 -0.16 -10.31
C ILE A 54 -3.04 -1.14 -11.47
N ASP A 55 -4.07 -1.36 -12.27
CA ASP A 55 -3.99 -2.22 -13.45
C ASP A 55 -2.96 -1.71 -14.48
N GLN A 56 -2.90 -0.40 -14.66
CA GLN A 56 -1.91 0.24 -15.54
C GLN A 56 -0.50 0.12 -14.97
N ILE A 57 -0.35 0.26 -13.64
CA ILE A 57 0.94 0.08 -12.95
C ILE A 57 1.43 -1.36 -13.13
N LEU A 58 0.60 -2.36 -12.85
CA LEU A 58 0.95 -3.77 -12.99
C LEU A 58 1.28 -4.15 -14.45
N ASN A 59 0.52 -3.66 -15.41
CA ASN A 59 0.79 -3.85 -16.83
C ASN A 59 2.14 -3.23 -17.25
N LYS A 60 2.45 -2.04 -16.72
CA LYS A 60 3.72 -1.35 -16.98
C LYS A 60 4.89 -2.12 -16.40
N LEU A 61 4.81 -2.55 -15.12
CA LEU A 61 5.82 -3.39 -14.48
C LEU A 61 6.05 -4.69 -15.26
N SER A 62 4.98 -5.40 -15.60
CA SER A 62 5.06 -6.64 -16.38
C SER A 62 5.76 -6.43 -17.73
N SER A 63 5.40 -5.36 -18.43
CA SER A 63 5.99 -5.01 -19.72
C SER A 63 7.48 -4.70 -19.60
N GLU A 64 7.90 -3.98 -18.57
CA GLU A 64 9.30 -3.64 -18.33
C GLU A 64 10.13 -4.87 -17.97
N VAL A 65 9.59 -5.75 -17.11
CA VAL A 65 10.23 -7.03 -16.74
C VAL A 65 10.36 -7.93 -17.96
N GLN A 66 9.30 -8.10 -18.78
CA GLN A 66 9.35 -8.90 -20.00
C GLN A 66 10.33 -8.35 -21.05
N ALA A 67 10.48 -7.03 -21.10
CA ALA A 67 11.48 -6.38 -21.97
C ALA A 67 12.92 -6.51 -21.43
N GLY A 68 13.12 -7.10 -20.26
CA GLY A 68 14.43 -7.26 -19.63
C GLY A 68 15.07 -5.93 -19.20
N LYS A 69 14.26 -4.90 -18.94
CA LYS A 69 14.77 -3.62 -18.44
C LYS A 69 15.41 -3.82 -17.06
N LYS A 70 16.66 -3.34 -16.91
CA LYS A 70 17.37 -3.32 -15.64
C LYS A 70 17.05 -2.06 -14.83
N ASP A 71 16.85 -0.95 -15.54
CA ASP A 71 16.44 0.34 -14.98
C ASP A 71 14.97 0.57 -15.37
N GLY A 72 14.06 0.21 -14.49
CA GLY A 72 12.62 0.43 -14.65
C GLY A 72 12.26 1.90 -14.47
N SER A 73 11.05 2.26 -14.84
CA SER A 73 10.52 3.62 -14.65
C SER A 73 9.70 3.78 -13.37
N ILE A 74 9.57 2.71 -12.58
CA ILE A 74 8.81 2.68 -11.33
C ILE A 74 9.77 2.27 -10.21
N ASP A 75 9.98 3.17 -9.25
CA ASP A 75 10.84 2.90 -8.10
C ASP A 75 10.03 2.47 -6.87
N MET A 76 8.86 3.05 -6.68
CA MET A 76 8.00 2.78 -5.54
C MET A 76 6.54 2.79 -5.96
N ILE A 77 5.75 1.88 -5.41
CA ILE A 77 4.31 1.80 -5.65
C ILE A 77 3.54 1.75 -4.34
N TRP A 78 2.36 2.36 -4.34
CA TRP A 78 1.33 2.10 -3.35
C TRP A 78 0.51 0.90 -3.81
N ILE A 79 0.57 -0.19 -3.06
CA ILE A 79 -0.06 -1.45 -3.44
C ILE A 79 -0.69 -2.12 -2.22
N ASN A 80 -1.68 -2.95 -2.41
CA ASN A 80 -2.29 -3.76 -1.37
C ASN A 80 -3.05 -4.96 -1.94
N GLY A 81 -3.37 -5.90 -1.07
CA GLY A 81 -4.31 -7.00 -1.30
C GLY A 81 -3.96 -7.88 -2.50
N GLU A 82 -4.94 -8.13 -3.34
CA GLU A 82 -4.80 -8.98 -4.52
C GLU A 82 -3.75 -8.46 -5.50
N ASN A 83 -3.57 -7.15 -5.57
CA ASN A 83 -2.58 -6.53 -6.44
C ASN A 83 -1.15 -6.81 -5.96
N PHE A 84 -0.91 -6.74 -4.64
CA PHE A 84 0.37 -7.15 -4.05
C PHE A 84 0.63 -8.64 -4.29
N PHE A 85 -0.34 -9.50 -4.01
CA PHE A 85 -0.27 -10.93 -4.30
C PHE A 85 0.12 -11.18 -5.76
N SER A 86 -0.62 -10.59 -6.71
CA SER A 86 -0.35 -10.74 -8.14
C SER A 86 1.04 -10.26 -8.54
N ALA A 87 1.46 -9.09 -8.06
CA ALA A 87 2.79 -8.55 -8.37
C ALA A 87 3.91 -9.43 -7.84
N LYS A 88 3.78 -9.94 -6.61
CA LYS A 88 4.78 -10.80 -5.98
C LYS A 88 4.87 -12.16 -6.67
N GLU A 89 3.75 -12.83 -6.93
CA GLU A 89 3.71 -14.12 -7.63
C GLU A 89 4.28 -14.07 -9.06
N ASN A 90 4.15 -12.93 -9.72
CA ASN A 90 4.71 -12.71 -11.05
C ASN A 90 6.14 -12.14 -11.04
N ASN A 91 6.80 -12.07 -9.87
CA ASN A 91 8.17 -11.56 -9.70
C ASN A 91 8.35 -10.12 -10.24
N LEU A 92 7.36 -9.27 -10.05
CA LEU A 92 7.40 -7.88 -10.49
C LEU A 92 7.99 -6.93 -9.42
N LEU A 93 8.17 -7.40 -8.18
CA LEU A 93 8.63 -6.60 -7.06
C LEU A 93 10.09 -6.87 -6.73
N TYR A 94 10.80 -5.81 -6.35
CA TYR A 94 12.12 -5.93 -5.72
C TYR A 94 11.96 -6.32 -4.25
N GLY A 95 12.73 -7.30 -3.80
CA GLY A 95 12.73 -7.74 -2.41
C GLY A 95 13.43 -9.08 -2.18
N PRO A 96 13.40 -9.57 -0.94
CA PRO A 96 12.91 -8.91 0.27
C PRO A 96 13.80 -7.73 0.69
N PHE A 97 13.23 -6.61 1.14
CA PHE A 97 13.99 -5.40 1.49
C PHE A 97 13.73 -4.87 2.91
N THR A 98 12.61 -5.24 3.54
CA THR A 98 12.18 -4.63 4.82
C THR A 98 13.20 -4.83 5.93
N GLN A 99 13.91 -5.95 5.94
CA GLN A 99 14.97 -6.26 6.91
C GLN A 99 16.22 -5.38 6.76
N ALA A 100 16.37 -4.69 5.64
CA ALA A 100 17.42 -3.70 5.45
C ALA A 100 17.07 -2.31 6.02
N LEU A 101 15.80 -2.09 6.40
CA LEU A 101 15.29 -0.81 6.90
C LEU A 101 15.41 -0.73 8.43
N PRO A 102 16.22 0.20 9.00
CA PRO A 102 16.34 0.34 10.46
C PRO A 102 15.00 0.66 11.14
N ASN A 103 14.17 1.52 10.52
CA ASN A 103 12.87 1.89 11.07
C ASN A 103 11.88 0.71 11.08
N PHE A 104 11.94 -0.15 10.08
CA PHE A 104 11.13 -1.37 10.07
C PHE A 104 11.46 -2.24 11.28
N LYS A 105 12.74 -2.52 11.51
CA LYS A 105 13.21 -3.32 12.66
C LYS A 105 12.88 -2.71 14.02
N ASN A 106 12.90 -1.38 14.10
CA ASN A 106 12.72 -0.68 15.38
C ASN A 106 11.26 -0.42 15.74
N TYR A 107 10.37 -0.30 14.77
CA TYR A 107 9.01 0.21 14.99
C TYR A 107 7.91 -0.68 14.44
N VAL A 108 8.21 -1.72 13.66
CA VAL A 108 7.22 -2.64 13.12
C VAL A 108 7.28 -3.95 13.90
N ASP A 109 6.14 -4.36 14.43
CA ASP A 109 6.00 -5.66 15.09
C ASP A 109 5.84 -6.77 14.04
N GLU A 110 6.92 -7.44 13.73
CA GLU A 110 6.96 -8.55 12.76
C GLU A 110 6.25 -9.82 13.21
N THR A 111 5.73 -9.86 14.43
CA THR A 111 4.93 -10.98 14.95
C THR A 111 3.43 -10.76 14.80
N SER A 112 3.03 -9.53 14.52
CA SER A 112 1.62 -9.18 14.32
C SER A 112 1.14 -9.57 12.93
N SER A 113 -0.03 -10.21 12.86
CA SER A 113 -0.69 -10.49 11.58
C SER A 113 -1.00 -9.23 10.78
N ASP A 114 -1.19 -8.09 11.45
CA ASP A 114 -1.48 -6.81 10.81
C ASP A 114 -0.30 -6.23 10.03
N THR A 115 0.91 -6.72 10.29
CA THR A 115 2.15 -6.24 9.66
C THR A 115 2.88 -7.29 8.85
N CYS A 116 2.51 -8.58 9.02
CA CYS A 116 3.13 -9.71 8.31
C CYS A 116 2.29 -10.22 7.15
N TYR A 117 1.04 -9.78 7.07
CA TYR A 117 0.10 -10.20 6.03
C TYR A 117 -0.60 -8.99 5.44
N ASP A 118 -0.75 -8.99 4.13
CA ASP A 118 -1.64 -8.11 3.40
C ASP A 118 -2.80 -8.94 2.85
N PHE A 119 -4.04 -8.65 3.30
CA PHE A 119 -5.24 -9.44 2.98
C PHE A 119 -5.04 -10.96 3.08
N ALA A 120 -4.46 -11.40 4.22
CA ALA A 120 -4.13 -12.79 4.52
C ALA A 120 -3.01 -13.42 3.66
N TYR A 121 -2.34 -12.66 2.80
CA TYR A 121 -1.17 -13.11 2.04
C TYR A 121 0.13 -12.63 2.72
N PRO A 122 1.13 -13.51 2.95
CA PRO A 122 2.34 -13.13 3.66
C PRO A 122 3.19 -12.17 2.84
N ILE A 123 3.60 -11.05 3.45
CA ILE A 123 4.41 -10.02 2.79
C ILE A 123 5.86 -10.46 2.54
N GLU A 124 6.43 -11.29 3.40
CA GLU A 124 7.79 -11.87 3.29
C GLU A 124 8.87 -10.82 2.97
N GLY A 125 8.69 -9.61 3.47
CA GLY A 125 9.65 -8.52 3.30
C GLY A 125 9.61 -7.79 1.97
N TYR A 126 8.61 -8.02 1.12
CA TYR A 126 8.44 -7.36 -0.18
C TYR A 126 7.56 -6.13 -0.11
N GLU A 127 6.93 -5.87 1.02
CA GLU A 127 6.07 -4.74 1.27
C GLU A 127 6.35 -4.16 2.66
N ALA A 128 6.33 -2.81 2.78
CA ALA A 128 6.41 -2.12 4.05
C ALA A 128 5.05 -1.50 4.38
N PRO A 129 4.53 -1.65 5.61
CA PRO A 129 3.23 -1.13 5.97
C PRO A 129 3.26 0.42 5.96
N TYR A 130 2.29 1.02 5.29
CA TYR A 130 2.05 2.46 5.33
C TYR A 130 1.09 2.83 6.46
N GLY A 131 0.00 2.08 6.58
CA GLY A 131 -1.06 2.34 7.52
C GLY A 131 -1.93 1.11 7.72
N LYS A 132 -2.90 1.24 8.62
CA LYS A 132 -3.87 0.19 8.94
C LYS A 132 -5.26 0.68 8.57
N ALA A 133 -5.97 -0.10 7.75
CA ALA A 133 -7.37 0.10 7.45
C ALA A 133 -8.21 -1.03 8.02
N GLN A 134 -9.48 -0.74 8.33
CA GLN A 134 -10.43 -1.72 8.82
C GLN A 134 -11.76 -1.56 8.08
N LEU A 135 -12.40 -2.68 7.78
CA LEU A 135 -13.81 -2.66 7.40
C LEU A 135 -14.63 -2.31 8.65
N VAL A 136 -15.43 -1.26 8.55
CA VAL A 136 -16.35 -0.85 9.62
C VAL A 136 -17.78 -0.86 9.09
N LEU A 137 -18.72 -1.19 9.98
CA LEU A 137 -20.14 -1.09 9.68
C LEU A 137 -20.62 0.32 10.07
N ILE A 138 -21.25 1.01 9.12
CA ILE A 138 -21.89 2.30 9.35
C ILE A 138 -23.39 2.06 9.37
N ASN A 139 -24.05 2.50 10.42
CA ASN A 139 -25.47 2.27 10.65
C ASN A 139 -26.23 3.59 10.84
N ASP A 140 -27.40 3.70 10.20
CA ASP A 140 -28.36 4.77 10.45
C ASP A 140 -29.33 4.27 11.56
N GLU A 141 -29.06 4.68 12.81
CA GLU A 141 -29.81 4.22 13.98
C GLU A 141 -31.28 4.61 13.96
N GLU A 142 -31.68 5.63 13.19
CA GLU A 142 -33.10 5.99 13.04
C GLU A 142 -33.86 4.99 12.18
N LYS A 143 -33.20 4.39 11.20
CA LYS A 143 -33.80 3.41 10.28
C LYS A 143 -33.57 1.97 10.71
N THR A 144 -32.41 1.70 11.26
CA THR A 144 -31.96 0.36 11.67
C THR A 144 -31.32 0.44 13.04
N PRO A 145 -32.09 0.33 14.14
CA PRO A 145 -31.60 0.59 15.49
C PRO A 145 -30.64 -0.49 16.05
N GLU A 146 -30.40 -1.55 15.28
CA GLU A 146 -29.51 -2.65 15.64
C GLU A 146 -28.23 -2.54 14.84
N THR A 147 -27.08 -2.75 15.48
CA THR A 147 -25.78 -2.78 14.81
C THR A 147 -25.18 -4.19 14.93
N PRO A 148 -25.01 -4.94 13.83
CA PRO A 148 -24.39 -6.26 13.88
C PRO A 148 -22.92 -6.12 14.28
N SER A 149 -22.44 -7.03 15.12
CA SER A 149 -21.07 -7.05 15.65
C SER A 149 -20.20 -8.18 15.07
N ASN A 150 -20.81 -9.08 14.32
CA ASN A 150 -20.13 -10.21 13.67
C ASN A 150 -20.87 -10.63 12.38
N ALA A 151 -20.25 -11.50 11.61
CA ALA A 151 -20.76 -11.94 10.31
C ALA A 151 -22.12 -12.66 10.40
N GLN A 152 -22.37 -13.42 11.48
CA GLN A 152 -23.64 -14.12 11.67
C GLN A 152 -24.76 -13.12 11.94
N GLU A 153 -24.53 -12.14 12.81
CA GLU A 153 -25.49 -11.07 13.09
C GLU A 153 -25.74 -10.21 11.84
N LEU A 154 -24.71 -9.94 11.05
CA LEU A 154 -24.86 -9.24 9.77
C LEU A 154 -25.76 -10.02 8.80
N LEU A 155 -25.61 -11.33 8.73
CA LEU A 155 -26.48 -12.18 7.90
C LEU A 155 -27.95 -12.09 8.33
N GLU A 156 -28.23 -12.14 9.64
CA GLU A 156 -29.59 -11.99 10.16
C GLU A 156 -30.13 -10.57 9.94
N PHE A 157 -29.27 -9.57 10.09
CA PHE A 157 -29.59 -8.17 9.82
C PHE A 157 -30.00 -7.95 8.36
N VAL A 158 -29.26 -8.50 7.39
CA VAL A 158 -29.60 -8.42 5.96
C VAL A 158 -30.96 -9.04 5.66
N LYS A 159 -31.28 -10.17 6.31
CA LYS A 159 -32.61 -10.84 6.17
C LYS A 159 -33.74 -10.01 6.78
N LYS A 160 -33.47 -9.34 7.90
CA LYS A 160 -34.44 -8.51 8.62
C LYS A 160 -34.72 -7.18 7.92
N TYR A 161 -33.70 -6.60 7.29
CA TYR A 161 -33.75 -5.31 6.60
C TYR A 161 -33.40 -5.45 5.11
N PRO A 162 -34.21 -6.12 4.29
CA PRO A 162 -33.89 -6.36 2.90
C PRO A 162 -33.80 -5.05 2.11
N GLY A 163 -32.74 -4.90 1.32
CA GLY A 163 -32.49 -3.70 0.52
C GLY A 163 -31.98 -2.48 1.30
N GLN A 164 -31.67 -2.62 2.60
CA GLN A 164 -31.12 -1.56 3.44
C GLN A 164 -29.60 -1.68 3.65
N VAL A 165 -28.99 -2.76 3.18
CA VAL A 165 -27.55 -3.02 3.34
C VAL A 165 -26.86 -2.88 1.98
N THR A 166 -25.76 -2.16 1.97
CA THR A 166 -24.87 -2.03 0.81
C THR A 166 -23.42 -2.23 1.24
N TYR A 167 -22.57 -2.56 0.31
CA TYR A 167 -21.12 -2.67 0.47
C TYR A 167 -20.44 -2.26 -0.84
N PRO A 168 -19.17 -1.79 -0.80
CA PRO A 168 -18.44 -1.52 -2.03
C PRO A 168 -18.25 -2.79 -2.84
N ALA A 169 -18.31 -2.67 -4.16
CA ALA A 169 -17.86 -3.75 -5.03
C ALA A 169 -16.36 -3.98 -4.83
N PRO A 170 -15.87 -5.21 -5.02
CA PRO A 170 -14.43 -5.45 -5.07
C PRO A 170 -13.77 -4.54 -6.10
N PRO A 171 -12.54 -4.05 -5.81
CA PRO A 171 -11.78 -3.27 -6.75
C PRO A 171 -11.41 -4.06 -8.01
#